data_6d4b7947e2a8381c1d040a532adb445f
#
_entry.id   6d4b7947e2a8381c1d040a532adb445f
#
_cell.length_a   1.000
_cell.length_b   1.000
_cell.length_c   1.000
_cell.angle_alpha   90.00
_cell.angle_beta   90.00
_cell.angle_gamma   90.00
#
_symmetry.space_group_name_H-M   'P 1'
#
loop_
_entity.id
_entity.type
_entity.pdbx_description
1 polymer ?
#
loop_
_entity_poly.entity_id
_entity_poly.type
_entity_poly.pdbx_seq_one_letter_code
_entity_poly.pdbx_strand_id
1 'polypeptide(L)'
;VPHRLYEIFPADVNGSVVDWLNLAAAEIRSTWLAQKLPVVAGGTGLYLDNLINGTTPIPETSAAVRQEAAALLREYGVQTLHEKLRKYDPATEERLSPNDTTRVRRAYEVWRDTGVPLSVWHRKPMVKKLPEASFVVIKIIPGREELDSRSYRRWEQMLAAGALKEAAELAARKLDS
;
A
#
# COMPACT_ATOMS: atom_id res chain seq x y z
N VAL A 1 25.83 9.06 0.37
CA VAL A 1 24.58 9.55 0.98
C VAL A 1 23.93 8.37 1.70
N PRO A 2 23.53 8.51 2.98
CA PRO A 2 22.83 7.45 3.67
C PRO A 2 21.47 7.14 3.02
N HIS A 3 21.16 5.86 2.82
CA HIS A 3 19.86 5.40 2.38
C HIS A 3 19.14 4.78 3.58
N ARG A 4 17.85 5.02 3.69
CA ARG A 4 17.00 4.59 4.79
C ARG A 4 15.74 3.89 4.29
N LEU A 5 15.08 3.16 5.16
CA LEU A 5 13.82 2.46 4.90
C LEU A 5 13.90 1.37 3.81
N TYR A 6 15.04 0.71 3.72
CA TYR A 6 15.18 -0.55 3.00
C TYR A 6 15.03 -1.71 3.98
N GLU A 7 14.45 -2.82 3.54
CA GLU A 7 14.35 -4.07 4.32
C GLU A 7 13.73 -3.88 5.72
N ILE A 8 12.76 -2.96 5.83
CA ILE A 8 12.16 -2.59 7.12
C ILE A 8 11.09 -3.58 7.60
N PHE A 9 10.53 -4.36 6.71
CA PHE A 9 9.55 -5.39 7.03
C PHE A 9 10.10 -6.77 6.67
N PRO A 10 10.06 -7.73 7.61
CA PRO A 10 10.31 -9.14 7.28
C PRO A 10 9.28 -9.66 6.28
N ALA A 11 9.62 -10.74 5.56
CA ALA A 11 8.80 -11.29 4.50
C ALA A 11 7.42 -11.82 4.96
N ASP A 12 7.27 -12.12 6.24
CA ASP A 12 6.05 -12.57 6.91
C ASP A 12 5.20 -11.42 7.49
N VAL A 13 5.67 -10.18 7.36
CA VAL A 13 4.95 -8.98 7.83
C VAL A 13 4.40 -8.20 6.65
N ASN A 14 3.09 -8.09 6.61
CA ASN A 14 2.41 -7.27 5.61
C ASN A 14 2.37 -5.80 6.08
N GLY A 15 3.40 -5.04 5.73
CA GLY A 15 3.49 -3.61 6.07
C GLY A 15 2.43 -2.77 5.34
N SER A 16 1.76 -1.89 6.08
CA SER A 16 0.78 -0.97 5.50
C SER A 16 1.43 0.35 5.03
N VAL A 17 0.70 1.10 4.18
CA VAL A 17 1.11 2.47 3.81
C VAL A 17 1.21 3.38 5.03
N VAL A 18 0.38 3.16 6.05
CA VAL A 18 0.39 3.95 7.28
C VAL A 18 1.65 3.69 8.10
N ASP A 19 2.09 2.42 8.19
CA ASP A 19 3.34 2.06 8.85
C ASP A 19 4.53 2.71 8.17
N TRP A 20 4.58 2.60 6.84
CA TRP A 20 5.63 3.26 6.05
C TRP A 20 5.62 4.78 6.24
N LEU A 21 4.45 5.43 6.24
CA LEU A 21 4.33 6.87 6.46
C LEU A 21 4.84 7.31 7.84
N ASN A 22 4.58 6.52 8.88
CA ASN A 22 5.08 6.81 10.22
C ASN A 22 6.61 6.76 10.24
N LEU A 23 7.21 5.73 9.64
CA LEU A 23 8.66 5.58 9.55
C LEU A 23 9.28 6.68 8.68
N ALA A 24 8.69 6.97 7.51
CA ALA A 24 9.17 8.02 6.63
C ALA A 24 9.13 9.42 7.30
N ALA A 25 8.05 9.72 8.02
CA ALA A 25 7.93 10.98 8.75
C ALA A 25 8.98 11.10 9.86
N ALA A 26 9.28 10.02 10.58
CA ALA A 26 10.32 9.99 11.60
C ALA A 26 11.72 10.24 11.01
N GLU A 27 12.05 9.57 9.91
CA GLU A 27 13.35 9.74 9.23
C GLU A 27 13.51 11.15 8.62
N ILE A 28 12.44 11.71 8.06
CA ILE A 28 12.45 13.09 7.54
C ILE A 28 12.71 14.08 8.66
N ARG A 29 12.00 13.98 9.79
CA ARG A 29 12.23 14.86 10.95
C ARG A 29 13.63 14.72 11.52
N SER A 30 14.14 13.49 11.64
CA SER A 30 15.52 13.23 12.07
C SER A 30 16.54 13.88 11.13
N THR A 31 16.28 13.85 9.82
CA THR A 31 17.14 14.49 8.81
C THR A 31 17.13 16.01 8.95
N TRP A 32 15.98 16.62 9.21
CA TRP A 32 15.88 18.06 9.48
C TRP A 32 16.60 18.48 10.77
N LEU A 33 16.47 17.69 11.85
CA LEU A 33 17.22 17.94 13.09
C LEU A 33 18.73 17.93 12.87
N ALA A 34 19.21 17.08 11.95
CA ALA A 34 20.61 17.05 11.54
C ALA A 34 20.99 18.16 10.51
N GLN A 35 20.11 19.14 10.28
CA GLN A 35 20.30 20.23 9.32
C GLN A 35 20.60 19.75 7.89
N LYS A 36 19.97 18.63 7.48
CA LYS A 36 20.12 18.03 6.15
C LYS A 36 18.80 18.08 5.39
N LEU A 37 18.89 18.04 4.07
CA LEU A 37 17.74 17.94 3.18
C LEU A 37 17.37 16.45 2.97
N PRO A 38 16.17 16.01 3.39
CA PRO A 38 15.71 14.68 3.06
C PRO A 38 15.27 14.62 1.58
N VAL A 39 15.68 13.57 0.89
CA VAL A 39 15.26 13.26 -0.47
C VAL A 39 14.50 11.92 -0.44
N VAL A 40 13.23 11.96 -0.81
CA VAL A 40 12.41 10.73 -0.92
C VAL A 40 12.40 10.30 -2.39
N ALA A 41 12.94 9.13 -2.67
CA ALA A 41 13.01 8.58 -4.01
C ALA A 41 12.21 7.28 -4.11
N GLY A 42 11.43 7.11 -5.15
CA GLY A 42 10.69 5.87 -5.38
C GLY A 42 9.67 5.98 -6.51
N GLY A 43 9.10 4.83 -6.90
CA GLY A 43 8.09 4.72 -7.95
C GLY A 43 6.70 4.37 -7.46
N THR A 44 6.51 4.08 -6.15
CA THR A 44 5.21 3.73 -5.58
C THR A 44 4.37 4.99 -5.38
N GLY A 45 3.58 5.33 -6.41
CA GLY A 45 2.77 6.55 -6.43
C GLY A 45 1.85 6.69 -5.22
N LEU A 46 1.24 5.60 -4.74
CA LEU A 46 0.38 5.60 -3.56
C LEU A 46 1.11 6.11 -2.31
N TYR A 47 2.34 5.67 -2.06
CA TYR A 47 3.12 6.07 -0.88
C TYR A 47 3.51 7.54 -0.93
N LEU A 48 3.99 7.99 -2.10
CA LEU A 48 4.38 9.39 -2.31
C LEU A 48 3.17 10.32 -2.23
N ASP A 49 2.04 9.94 -2.84
CA ASP A 49 0.81 10.71 -2.78
C ASP A 49 0.31 10.87 -1.34
N ASN A 50 0.26 9.78 -0.58
CA ASN A 50 -0.15 9.84 0.84
C ASN A 50 0.83 10.63 1.72
N LEU A 51 2.12 10.63 1.40
CA LEU A 51 3.11 11.45 2.12
C LEU A 51 2.87 12.95 1.89
N ILE A 52 2.58 13.34 0.66
CA ILE A 52 2.41 14.73 0.24
C ILE A 52 1.02 15.26 0.63
N ASN A 53 -0.02 14.52 0.29
CA ASN A 53 -1.40 14.95 0.39
C ASN A 53 -2.09 14.50 1.69
N GLY A 54 -1.55 13.47 2.33
CA GLY A 54 -2.13 12.85 3.52
C GLY A 54 -2.95 11.60 3.21
N THR A 55 -3.49 11.00 4.25
CA THR A 55 -4.32 9.80 4.17
C THR A 55 -5.72 10.06 4.70
N THR A 56 -6.69 9.36 4.17
CA THR A 56 -8.01 9.28 4.79
C THR A 56 -7.89 8.57 6.15
N PRO A 57 -8.44 9.14 7.25
CA PRO A 57 -8.31 8.59 8.60
C PRO A 57 -9.23 7.37 8.82
N ILE A 58 -9.05 6.33 8.03
CA ILE A 58 -9.79 5.08 8.14
C ILE A 58 -9.14 4.25 9.26
N PRO A 59 -9.89 3.80 10.28
CA PRO A 59 -9.35 2.94 11.32
C PRO A 59 -8.80 1.62 10.77
N GLU A 60 -7.84 1.05 11.49
CA GLU A 60 -7.44 -0.33 11.23
C GLU A 60 -8.58 -1.28 11.53
N THR A 61 -8.74 -2.27 10.67
CA THR A 61 -9.76 -3.31 10.89
C THR A 61 -9.20 -4.41 11.79
N SER A 62 -10.05 -4.93 12.67
CA SER A 62 -9.70 -6.01 13.61
C SER A 62 -9.30 -7.30 12.87
N ALA A 63 -8.46 -8.10 13.50
CA ALA A 63 -8.08 -9.41 12.97
C ALA A 63 -9.30 -10.32 12.76
N ALA A 64 -10.28 -10.25 13.66
CA ALA A 64 -11.52 -11.03 13.56
C ALA A 64 -12.30 -10.70 12.29
N VAL A 65 -12.45 -9.42 11.95
CA VAL A 65 -13.16 -9.00 10.74
C VAL A 65 -12.37 -9.36 9.48
N ARG A 66 -11.06 -9.26 9.51
CA ARG A 66 -10.21 -9.71 8.37
C ARG A 66 -10.34 -11.20 8.11
N GLN A 67 -10.40 -12.03 9.18
CA GLN A 67 -10.60 -13.46 9.06
C GLN A 67 -12.02 -13.79 8.56
N GLU A 68 -13.06 -13.10 9.05
CA GLU A 68 -14.43 -13.21 8.56
C GLU A 68 -14.51 -12.91 7.06
N ALA A 69 -13.94 -11.79 6.62
CA ALA A 69 -13.91 -11.40 5.21
C ALA A 69 -13.16 -12.42 4.32
N ALA A 70 -12.03 -12.94 4.80
CA ALA A 70 -11.29 -13.98 4.09
C ALA A 70 -12.07 -15.30 4.00
N ALA A 71 -12.80 -15.68 5.04
CA ALA A 71 -13.66 -16.86 5.02
C ALA A 71 -14.81 -16.71 4.01
N LEU A 72 -15.49 -15.55 4.03
CA LEU A 72 -16.56 -15.24 3.08
C LEU A 72 -16.07 -15.25 1.62
N LEU A 73 -14.87 -14.73 1.37
CA LEU A 73 -14.27 -14.77 0.05
C LEU A 73 -14.00 -16.20 -0.43
N ARG A 74 -13.48 -17.05 0.45
CA ARG A 74 -13.21 -18.47 0.11
C ARG A 74 -14.50 -19.26 -0.14
N GLU A 75 -15.54 -19.00 0.62
CA GLU A 75 -16.78 -19.76 0.56
C GLU A 75 -17.70 -19.28 -0.58
N TYR A 76 -17.84 -17.97 -0.76
CA TYR A 76 -18.86 -17.39 -1.66
C TYR A 76 -18.28 -16.60 -2.83
N GLY A 77 -16.97 -16.39 -2.86
CA GLY A 77 -16.32 -15.60 -3.89
C GLY A 77 -16.48 -14.07 -3.76
N VAL A 78 -15.74 -13.34 -4.57
CA VAL A 78 -15.69 -11.87 -4.53
C VAL A 78 -17.00 -11.20 -4.98
N GLN A 79 -17.70 -11.80 -5.95
CA GLN A 79 -18.96 -11.27 -6.47
C GLN A 79 -20.02 -11.17 -5.36
N THR A 80 -20.11 -12.19 -4.53
CA THR A 80 -21.06 -12.19 -3.39
C THR A 80 -20.72 -11.08 -2.38
N LEU A 81 -19.44 -10.84 -2.10
CA LEU A 81 -19.03 -9.72 -1.25
C LEU A 81 -19.38 -8.38 -1.92
N HIS A 82 -19.13 -8.24 -3.21
CA HIS A 82 -19.45 -7.05 -3.97
C HIS A 82 -20.96 -6.75 -3.95
N GLU A 83 -21.80 -7.76 -4.16
CA GLU A 83 -23.26 -7.63 -4.05
C GLU A 83 -23.72 -7.22 -2.64
N LYS A 84 -23.06 -7.71 -1.61
CA LYS A 84 -23.33 -7.28 -0.22
C LYS A 84 -23.04 -5.78 -0.03
N LEU A 85 -22.01 -5.22 -0.68
CA LEU A 85 -21.71 -3.79 -0.62
C LEU A 85 -22.88 -2.92 -1.12
N ARG A 86 -23.64 -3.39 -2.11
CA ARG A 86 -24.81 -2.67 -2.62
C ARG A 86 -25.77 -2.23 -1.54
N LYS A 87 -25.92 -3.04 -0.49
CA LYS A 87 -26.81 -2.74 0.65
C LYS A 87 -26.21 -1.70 1.60
N TYR A 88 -24.90 -1.69 1.79
CA TYR A 88 -24.23 -0.93 2.85
C TYR A 88 -23.43 0.26 2.34
N ASP A 89 -22.89 0.14 1.14
CA ASP A 89 -22.06 1.15 0.49
C ASP A 89 -22.25 1.13 -1.04
N PRO A 90 -23.46 1.49 -1.51
CA PRO A 90 -23.77 1.45 -2.95
C PRO A 90 -22.83 2.32 -3.77
N ALA A 91 -22.34 3.45 -3.22
CA ALA A 91 -21.42 4.33 -3.91
C ALA A 91 -20.03 3.69 -4.12
N THR A 92 -19.59 2.82 -3.22
CA THR A 92 -18.37 2.04 -3.41
C THR A 92 -18.62 0.86 -4.33
N GLU A 93 -19.76 0.18 -4.22
CA GLU A 93 -20.13 -0.94 -5.08
C GLU A 93 -20.16 -0.53 -6.55
N GLU A 94 -20.83 0.55 -6.90
CA GLU A 94 -20.93 1.07 -8.27
C GLU A 94 -19.54 1.39 -8.89
N ARG A 95 -18.62 1.87 -8.08
CA ARG A 95 -17.28 2.28 -8.51
C ARG A 95 -16.29 1.13 -8.65
N LEU A 96 -16.47 0.05 -7.90
CA LEU A 96 -15.52 -1.07 -7.89
C LEU A 96 -15.92 -2.13 -8.92
N SER A 97 -14.91 -2.68 -9.61
CA SER A 97 -15.12 -3.89 -10.40
C SER A 97 -15.50 -5.06 -9.47
N PRO A 98 -16.51 -5.87 -9.84
CA PRO A 98 -16.88 -7.07 -9.09
C PRO A 98 -15.74 -8.08 -8.90
N ASN A 99 -14.70 -7.99 -9.73
CA ASN A 99 -13.53 -8.87 -9.68
C ASN A 99 -12.34 -8.28 -8.88
N ASP A 100 -12.46 -7.06 -8.37
CA ASP A 100 -11.41 -6.42 -7.58
C ASP A 100 -11.45 -6.93 -6.12
N THR A 101 -10.92 -8.12 -5.93
CA THR A 101 -10.95 -8.84 -4.64
C THR A 101 -10.39 -7.99 -3.51
N THR A 102 -9.28 -7.30 -3.74
CA THR A 102 -8.59 -6.52 -2.69
C THR A 102 -9.43 -5.34 -2.23
N ARG A 103 -9.98 -4.55 -3.17
CA ARG A 103 -10.77 -3.36 -2.82
C ARG A 103 -12.16 -3.71 -2.30
N VAL A 104 -12.80 -4.74 -2.86
CA VAL A 104 -14.10 -5.24 -2.39
C VAL A 104 -13.96 -5.76 -0.96
N ARG A 105 -12.95 -6.60 -0.67
CA ARG A 105 -12.65 -7.08 0.67
C ARG A 105 -12.43 -5.93 1.64
N ARG A 106 -11.59 -4.96 1.29
CA ARG A 106 -11.30 -3.80 2.14
C ARG A 106 -12.54 -2.97 2.44
N ALA A 107 -13.41 -2.74 1.46
CA ALA A 107 -14.65 -2.00 1.67
C ALA A 107 -15.59 -2.73 2.66
N TYR A 108 -15.70 -4.05 2.53
CA TYR A 108 -16.45 -4.88 3.46
C TYR A 108 -15.86 -4.83 4.87
N GLU A 109 -14.56 -5.04 5.03
CA GLU A 109 -13.87 -5.02 6.31
C GLU A 109 -14.09 -3.69 7.06
N VAL A 110 -13.89 -2.56 6.37
CA VAL A 110 -14.08 -1.23 6.98
C VAL A 110 -15.51 -1.03 7.45
N TRP A 111 -16.49 -1.34 6.60
CA TRP A 111 -17.88 -1.22 7.00
C TRP A 111 -18.23 -2.18 8.15
N ARG A 112 -17.78 -3.42 8.09
CA ARG A 112 -18.10 -4.46 9.07
C ARG A 112 -17.57 -4.13 10.47
N ASP A 113 -16.38 -3.55 10.53
CA ASP A 113 -15.70 -3.23 11.79
C ASP A 113 -16.12 -1.87 12.38
N THR A 114 -16.41 -0.88 11.52
CA THR A 114 -16.70 0.49 11.97
C THR A 114 -18.18 0.85 11.92
N GLY A 115 -19.02 0.07 11.25
CA GLY A 115 -20.41 0.42 10.93
C GLY A 115 -20.53 1.58 9.92
N VAL A 116 -19.43 2.13 9.42
CA VAL A 116 -19.40 3.30 8.51
C VAL A 116 -18.91 2.88 7.14
N PRO A 117 -19.66 3.17 6.06
CA PRO A 117 -19.26 2.87 4.69
C PRO A 117 -17.91 3.48 4.29
N LEU A 118 -17.14 2.78 3.45
CA LEU A 118 -15.85 3.27 2.97
C LEU A 118 -16.00 4.58 2.18
N SER A 119 -17.08 4.73 1.40
CA SER A 119 -17.41 5.97 0.68
C SER A 119 -17.58 7.16 1.61
N VAL A 120 -18.08 6.96 2.83
CA VAL A 120 -18.21 8.02 3.84
C VAL A 120 -16.84 8.41 4.40
N TRP A 121 -15.98 7.43 4.66
CA TRP A 121 -14.60 7.68 5.09
C TRP A 121 -13.83 8.50 4.06
N HIS A 122 -13.94 8.16 2.77
CA HIS A 122 -13.25 8.87 1.68
C HIS A 122 -13.68 10.33 1.51
N ARG A 123 -14.80 10.74 2.10
CA ARG A 123 -15.23 12.15 2.11
C ARG A 123 -14.67 12.96 3.28
N LYS A 124 -14.05 12.28 4.26
CA LYS A 124 -13.40 12.97 5.37
C LYS A 124 -12.12 13.67 4.93
N PRO A 125 -11.75 14.79 5.55
CA PRO A 125 -10.49 15.47 5.27
C PRO A 125 -9.30 14.53 5.43
N MET A 126 -8.35 14.62 4.52
CA MET A 126 -7.09 13.88 4.63
C MET A 126 -6.24 14.43 5.78
N VAL A 127 -5.54 13.53 6.45
CA VAL A 127 -4.64 13.85 7.57
C VAL A 127 -3.20 13.69 7.10
N LYS A 128 -2.43 14.78 7.12
CA LYS A 128 -1.00 14.77 6.77
C LYS A 128 -0.17 14.30 7.96
N LYS A 129 0.81 13.44 7.71
CA LYS A 129 1.81 13.04 8.72
C LYS A 129 2.89 14.10 8.94
N LEU A 130 3.11 14.96 7.95
CA LEU A 130 4.09 16.06 7.94
C LEU A 130 3.40 17.36 7.52
N PRO A 131 2.48 17.91 8.33
CA PRO A 131 1.77 19.15 7.98
C PRO A 131 2.73 20.34 7.86
N GLU A 132 3.89 20.29 8.52
CA GLU A 132 4.94 21.27 8.49
C GLU A 132 5.83 21.22 7.23
N ALA A 133 5.72 20.16 6.42
CA ALA A 133 6.58 19.96 5.26
C ALA A 133 6.08 20.69 4.02
N SER A 134 7.02 21.27 3.27
CA SER A 134 6.82 21.68 1.88
C SER A 134 7.57 20.71 0.96
N PHE A 135 6.92 20.23 -0.10
CA PHE A 135 7.48 19.24 -1.01
C PHE A 135 7.77 19.86 -2.38
N VAL A 136 8.98 19.60 -2.90
CA VAL A 136 9.30 19.83 -4.31
C VAL A 136 9.30 18.47 -5.01
N VAL A 137 8.47 18.31 -6.02
CA VAL A 137 8.33 17.06 -6.74
C VAL A 137 9.09 17.13 -8.06
N ILE A 138 10.05 16.21 -8.24
CA ILE A 138 10.80 16.06 -9.48
C ILE A 138 10.37 14.74 -10.13
N LYS A 139 9.81 14.82 -11.33
CA LYS A 139 9.37 13.67 -12.11
C LYS A 139 10.41 13.32 -13.17
N ILE A 140 10.96 12.11 -13.10
CA ILE A 140 11.87 11.58 -14.08
C ILE A 140 11.08 10.61 -14.97
N ILE A 141 10.93 10.94 -16.25
CA ILE A 141 10.14 10.15 -17.20
C ILE A 141 11.07 9.78 -18.37
N PRO A 142 11.80 8.65 -18.27
CA PRO A 142 12.60 8.16 -19.38
C PRO A 142 11.73 7.68 -20.54
N GLY A 143 12.28 7.66 -21.75
CA GLY A 143 11.61 7.09 -22.91
C GLY A 143 11.33 5.59 -22.74
N ARG A 144 10.33 5.07 -23.46
CA ARG A 144 9.91 3.67 -23.34
C ARG A 144 11.03 2.69 -23.65
N GLU A 145 11.77 2.93 -24.73
CA GLU A 145 12.90 2.07 -25.14
C GLU A 145 13.98 2.00 -24.05
N GLU A 146 14.26 3.12 -23.41
CA GLU A 146 15.22 3.15 -22.30
C GLU A 146 14.70 2.39 -21.08
N LEU A 147 13.41 2.52 -20.76
CA LEU A 147 12.78 1.76 -19.67
C LEU A 147 12.84 0.26 -19.95
N ASP A 148 12.51 -0.16 -21.15
CA ASP A 148 12.55 -1.57 -21.55
C ASP A 148 13.98 -2.11 -21.46
N SER A 149 14.96 -1.38 -22.00
CA SER A 149 16.38 -1.75 -21.93
C SER A 149 16.89 -1.86 -20.48
N ARG A 150 16.52 -0.91 -19.61
CA ARG A 150 16.88 -0.94 -18.19
C ARG A 150 16.21 -2.12 -17.47
N SER A 151 14.97 -2.42 -17.80
CA SER A 151 14.23 -3.53 -17.20
C SER A 151 14.86 -4.89 -17.57
N TYR A 152 15.22 -5.08 -18.84
CA TYR A 152 15.93 -6.28 -19.30
C TYR A 152 17.28 -6.44 -18.59
N ARG A 153 18.10 -5.40 -18.56
CA ARG A 153 19.39 -5.44 -17.88
C ARG A 153 19.26 -5.75 -16.40
N ARG A 154 18.28 -5.14 -15.73
CA ARG A 154 18.01 -5.41 -14.33
C ARG A 154 17.57 -6.84 -14.09
N TRP A 155 16.72 -7.37 -14.96
CA TRP A 155 16.29 -8.76 -14.91
C TRP A 155 17.46 -9.74 -15.00
N GLU A 156 18.34 -9.56 -15.97
CA GLU A 156 19.54 -10.38 -16.11
C GLU A 156 20.45 -10.30 -14.87
N GLN A 157 20.65 -9.09 -14.33
CA GLN A 157 21.42 -8.90 -13.11
C GLN A 157 20.79 -9.60 -11.90
N MET A 158 19.46 -9.54 -11.75
CA MET A 158 18.75 -10.22 -10.68
C MET A 158 18.88 -11.76 -10.79
N LEU A 159 18.76 -12.31 -11.99
CA LEU A 159 18.97 -13.74 -12.22
C LEU A 159 20.40 -14.16 -11.87
N ALA A 160 21.41 -13.40 -12.33
CA ALA A 160 22.79 -13.66 -12.00
C ALA A 160 23.12 -13.52 -10.51
N ALA A 161 22.41 -12.63 -9.80
CA ALA A 161 22.54 -12.44 -8.36
C ALA A 161 21.82 -13.50 -7.52
N GLY A 162 21.09 -14.45 -8.13
CA GLY A 162 20.47 -15.57 -7.44
C GLY A 162 18.98 -15.38 -7.09
N ALA A 163 18.27 -14.48 -7.77
CA ALA A 163 16.85 -14.23 -7.51
C ALA A 163 15.96 -15.49 -7.54
N LEU A 164 16.28 -16.46 -8.41
CA LEU A 164 15.52 -17.74 -8.45
C LEU A 164 15.72 -18.56 -7.18
N LYS A 165 16.94 -18.56 -6.62
CA LYS A 165 17.23 -19.27 -5.37
C LYS A 165 16.49 -18.62 -4.20
N GLU A 166 16.52 -17.29 -4.12
CA GLU A 166 15.79 -16.51 -3.10
C GLU A 166 14.28 -16.77 -3.18
N ALA A 167 13.71 -16.76 -4.39
CA ALA A 167 12.29 -17.06 -4.60
C ALA A 167 11.92 -18.50 -4.17
N ALA A 168 12.77 -19.49 -4.45
CA ALA A 168 12.55 -20.86 -4.03
C ALA A 168 12.61 -21.01 -2.49
N GLU A 169 13.57 -20.36 -1.86
CA GLU A 169 13.70 -20.34 -0.39
C GLU A 169 12.49 -19.65 0.28
N LEU A 170 12.00 -18.56 -0.32
CA LEU A 170 10.82 -17.87 0.17
C LEU A 170 9.56 -18.73 0.02
N ALA A 171 9.38 -19.38 -1.12
CA ALA A 171 8.25 -20.30 -1.37
C ALA A 171 8.24 -21.46 -0.36
N ALA A 172 9.43 -21.97 0.02
CA ALA A 172 9.54 -23.03 1.00
C ALA A 172 9.07 -22.64 2.42
N ARG A 173 9.03 -21.34 2.74
CA ARG A 173 8.55 -20.83 4.03
C ARG A 173 7.04 -20.89 4.20
N LYS A 174 6.28 -21.17 3.13
CA LYS A 174 4.80 -21.26 3.13
C LYS A 174 4.14 -20.07 3.84
N LEU A 175 4.61 -18.87 3.50
CA LEU A 175 4.05 -17.64 4.03
C LEU A 175 2.59 -17.49 3.56
N ASP A 176 1.69 -17.15 4.50
CA ASP A 176 0.30 -16.84 4.15
C ASP A 176 0.25 -15.54 3.32
N SER A 177 -0.44 -15.61 2.20
CA SER A 177 -0.63 -14.50 1.24
C SER A 177 -1.82 -13.60 1.64
#